data_28877a065d87a041819f638a64b76d14
#
_entry.id   28877a065d87a041819f638a64b76d14
#
_cell.length_a   1.000
_cell.length_b   1.000
_cell.length_c   1.000
_cell.angle_alpha   90.00
_cell.angle_beta   90.00
_cell.angle_gamma   90.00
#
_symmetry.space_group_name_H-M   'P 1'
#
loop_
_entity.id
_entity.type
_entity.pdbx_description
1 polymer ?
#
loop_
_entity_poly.entity_id
_entity_poly.type
_entity_poly.pdbx_seq_one_letter_code
_entity_poly.pdbx_strand_id
1 'polypeptide(L)'
;MKVHLRVFVEMENLGKAMNALTDAGITGFYILEYKGMSPDDWKGYSIKEDPKSAIGMVHKFATPAVLICSVVDEELVDQMTDRIMKELEGERFTVLQVPIRKIVVKSGNKGNKDKTVFN
;
A
#
# COMPACT_ATOMS: atom_id res chain seq x y z
N MET A 1 5.78 8.18 17.26
CA MET A 1 4.94 6.98 17.21
C MET A 1 5.03 6.35 15.84
N LYS A 2 5.15 5.05 15.77
CA LYS A 2 5.18 4.35 14.48
C LYS A 2 3.77 4.06 14.00
N VAL A 3 3.58 4.20 12.71
CA VAL A 3 2.30 3.87 12.06
C VAL A 3 2.55 3.04 10.82
N HIS A 4 1.52 2.34 10.37
CA HIS A 4 1.59 1.57 9.14
C HIS A 4 1.03 2.42 8.01
N LEU A 5 1.87 2.77 7.07
CA LEU A 5 1.49 3.53 5.90
C LEU A 5 1.17 2.56 4.76
N ARG A 6 -0.01 2.74 4.16
CA ARG A 6 -0.46 1.95 3.02
C ARG A 6 -0.79 2.89 1.88
N VAL A 7 -0.16 2.67 0.74
CA VAL A 7 -0.37 3.49 -0.44
C VAL A 7 -0.84 2.59 -1.57
N PHE A 8 -2.05 2.87 -2.05
CA PHE A 8 -2.66 2.12 -3.14
C PHE A 8 -2.53 2.93 -4.42
N VAL A 9 -1.88 2.38 -5.42
CA VAL A 9 -1.69 3.06 -6.70
C VAL A 9 -1.92 2.08 -7.85
N GLU A 10 -2.25 2.61 -9.01
CA GLU A 10 -2.29 1.80 -10.21
C GLU A 10 -0.86 1.38 -10.57
N MET A 11 -0.72 0.20 -11.16
CA MET A 11 0.58 -0.38 -11.48
C MET A 11 1.49 0.59 -12.25
N GLU A 12 0.93 1.31 -13.21
CA GLU A 12 1.69 2.24 -14.05
C GLU A 12 2.28 3.41 -13.25
N ASN A 13 1.73 3.68 -12.07
CA ASN A 13 2.16 4.80 -11.23
C ASN A 13 3.10 4.37 -10.10
N LEU A 14 3.49 3.10 -10.06
CA LEU A 14 4.36 2.59 -9.00
C LEU A 14 5.68 3.37 -8.90
N GLY A 15 6.30 3.61 -10.05
CA GLY A 15 7.59 4.32 -10.07
C GLY A 15 7.49 5.72 -9.49
N LYS A 16 6.46 6.47 -9.86
CA LYS A 16 6.23 7.82 -9.34
C LYS A 16 5.98 7.79 -7.84
N ALA A 17 5.16 6.85 -7.38
CA ALA A 17 4.86 6.72 -5.97
C ALA A 17 6.12 6.39 -5.17
N MET A 18 6.94 5.46 -5.66
CA MET A 18 8.17 5.08 -4.98
C MET A 18 9.17 6.23 -4.94
N ASN A 19 9.27 7.01 -6.02
CA ASN A 19 10.14 8.18 -6.02
C ASN A 19 9.71 9.19 -4.96
N ALA A 20 8.41 9.44 -4.86
CA ALA A 20 7.87 10.37 -3.87
C ALA A 20 8.17 9.90 -2.44
N LEU A 21 7.95 8.62 -2.17
CA LEU A 21 8.19 8.06 -0.84
C LEU A 21 9.67 8.03 -0.48
N THR A 22 10.51 7.67 -1.45
CA THR A 22 11.96 7.64 -1.24
C THR A 22 12.50 9.03 -0.93
N ASP A 23 12.06 10.03 -1.69
CA ASP A 23 12.47 11.41 -1.47
C ASP A 23 12.00 11.93 -0.12
N ALA A 24 10.88 11.43 0.38
CA ALA A 24 10.34 11.81 1.68
C ALA A 24 10.93 11.01 2.84
N GLY A 25 11.84 10.09 2.56
CA GLY A 25 12.59 9.39 3.61
C GLY A 25 12.02 8.05 4.04
N ILE A 26 11.24 7.39 3.18
CA ILE A 26 10.77 6.05 3.51
C ILE A 26 11.98 5.11 3.69
N THR A 27 11.86 4.22 4.67
CA THR A 27 12.90 3.23 4.93
C THR A 27 12.49 1.89 4.31
N GLY A 28 12.36 0.84 5.11
CA GLY A 28 11.94 -0.44 4.58
C GLY A 28 10.49 -0.42 4.10
N PHE A 29 10.22 -1.13 3.04
CA PHE A 29 8.88 -1.24 2.50
C PHE A 29 8.69 -2.59 1.83
N TYR A 30 7.44 -2.95 1.61
CA TYR A 30 7.08 -4.11 0.81
C TYR A 30 5.89 -3.77 -0.07
N ILE A 31 5.72 -4.53 -1.13
CA ILE A 31 4.62 -4.30 -2.07
C ILE A 31 3.82 -5.57 -2.28
N LEU A 32 2.54 -5.38 -2.55
CA LEU A 32 1.62 -6.45 -2.92
C LEU A 32 0.90 -6.03 -4.20
N GLU A 33 0.94 -6.89 -5.18
CA GLU A 33 0.16 -6.67 -6.40
C GLU A 33 -1.26 -7.16 -6.16
N TYR A 34 -2.24 -6.43 -6.68
CA TYR A 34 -3.63 -6.83 -6.54
C TYR A 34 -4.44 -6.35 -7.75
N LYS A 35 -5.64 -6.85 -7.85
CA LYS A 35 -6.61 -6.40 -8.85
C LYS A 35 -7.66 -5.55 -8.15
N GLY A 36 -7.73 -4.29 -8.53
CA GLY A 36 -8.67 -3.35 -7.94
C GLY A 36 -9.92 -3.19 -8.80
N MET A 37 -11.06 -3.12 -8.16
CA MET A 37 -12.33 -2.99 -8.85
C MET A 37 -13.28 -2.14 -8.01
N SER A 38 -13.91 -1.16 -8.65
CA SER A 38 -14.89 -0.32 -7.98
C SER A 38 -16.31 -0.90 -8.19
N PRO A 39 -17.29 -0.45 -7.41
CA PRO A 39 -18.67 -0.85 -7.66
C PRO A 39 -19.15 -0.53 -9.08
N ASP A 40 -18.67 0.56 -9.66
CA ASP A 40 -19.04 0.93 -11.02
C ASP A 40 -18.50 -0.06 -12.03
N ASP A 41 -17.28 -0.58 -11.81
CA ASP A 41 -16.69 -1.59 -12.68
C ASP A 41 -17.46 -2.91 -12.60
N TRP A 42 -18.03 -3.19 -11.44
CA TRP A 42 -18.80 -4.40 -11.21
C TRP A 42 -20.23 -4.29 -11.72
N LYS A 43 -20.71 -3.10 -11.94
CA LYS A 43 -22.09 -2.82 -12.32
C LYS A 43 -22.44 -3.48 -13.65
N GLY A 44 -23.56 -4.16 -13.68
CA GLY A 44 -24.02 -4.85 -14.86
C GLY A 44 -23.58 -6.30 -14.95
N TYR A 45 -22.69 -6.72 -14.06
CA TYR A 45 -22.30 -8.12 -14.00
C TYR A 45 -23.04 -8.80 -12.87
N SER A 46 -23.88 -9.72 -13.21
CA SER A 46 -24.61 -10.49 -12.24
C SER A 46 -23.98 -11.87 -12.17
N ILE A 47 -23.23 -12.12 -11.11
CA ILE A 47 -22.58 -13.40 -10.94
C ILE A 47 -23.41 -14.21 -9.96
N LYS A 48 -24.18 -15.12 -10.51
CA LYS A 48 -25.02 -16.02 -9.73
C LYS A 48 -24.44 -17.40 -9.66
N GLU A 49 -23.41 -17.61 -10.44
CA GLU A 49 -22.82 -18.92 -10.63
C GLU A 49 -21.66 -19.13 -9.69
N ASP A 50 -20.73 -19.95 -10.12
CA ASP A 50 -19.66 -20.42 -9.29
C ASP A 50 -18.56 -19.37 -9.06
N PRO A 51 -17.69 -19.60 -8.06
CA PRO A 51 -16.60 -18.67 -7.76
C PRO A 51 -15.60 -18.49 -8.91
N LYS A 52 -15.48 -19.47 -9.79
CA LYS A 52 -14.54 -19.36 -10.91
C LYS A 52 -14.97 -18.27 -11.91
N SER A 53 -16.27 -18.17 -12.14
CA SER A 53 -16.80 -17.12 -13.00
C SER A 53 -16.57 -15.75 -12.39
N ALA A 54 -16.77 -15.62 -11.08
CA ALA A 54 -16.51 -14.37 -10.36
C ALA A 54 -15.05 -13.95 -10.48
N ILE A 55 -14.13 -14.87 -10.23
CA ILE A 55 -12.69 -14.62 -10.32
C ILE A 55 -12.31 -14.25 -11.75
N GLY A 56 -12.87 -14.94 -12.73
CA GLY A 56 -12.63 -14.64 -14.14
C GLY A 56 -13.04 -13.23 -14.51
N MET A 57 -14.16 -12.76 -14.00
CA MET A 57 -14.65 -11.40 -14.23
C MET A 57 -13.69 -10.38 -13.61
N VAL A 58 -13.24 -10.62 -12.39
CA VAL A 58 -12.30 -9.73 -11.73
C VAL A 58 -11.00 -9.66 -12.51
N HIS A 59 -10.44 -10.79 -12.94
CA HIS A 59 -9.22 -10.80 -13.72
C HIS A 59 -9.36 -10.04 -15.04
N LYS A 60 -10.52 -10.10 -15.63
CA LYS A 60 -10.74 -9.47 -16.94
C LYS A 60 -10.95 -7.96 -16.83
N PHE A 61 -11.67 -7.50 -15.82
CA PHE A 61 -12.12 -6.11 -15.74
C PHE A 61 -11.46 -5.27 -14.66
N ALA A 62 -10.81 -5.90 -13.68
CA ALA A 62 -10.17 -5.15 -12.61
C ALA A 62 -8.86 -4.54 -13.09
N THR A 63 -8.53 -3.39 -12.51
CA THR A 63 -7.31 -2.67 -12.84
C THR A 63 -6.13 -3.26 -12.07
N PRO A 64 -5.00 -3.55 -12.74
CA PRO A 64 -3.78 -3.94 -12.03
C PRO A 64 -3.32 -2.82 -11.10
N ALA A 65 -3.06 -3.16 -9.87
CA ALA A 65 -2.72 -2.18 -8.85
C ALA A 65 -1.68 -2.73 -7.90
N VAL A 66 -1.07 -1.83 -7.13
CA VAL A 66 -0.03 -2.16 -6.17
C VAL A 66 -0.33 -1.48 -4.86
N LEU A 67 -0.15 -2.24 -3.78
CA LEU A 67 -0.18 -1.71 -2.43
C LEU A 67 1.25 -1.62 -1.93
N ILE A 68 1.67 -0.41 -1.57
CA ILE A 68 2.99 -0.16 -0.98
C ILE A 68 2.78 -0.02 0.52
N CYS A 69 3.51 -0.80 1.30
CA CYS A 69 3.39 -0.81 2.75
C CYS A 69 4.71 -0.49 3.42
N SER A 70 4.67 0.33 4.44
CA SER A 70 5.85 0.64 5.24
C SER A 70 5.46 1.02 6.65
N VAL A 71 6.35 0.77 7.59
CA VAL A 71 6.22 1.27 8.96
C VAL A 71 7.06 2.53 9.04
N VAL A 72 6.43 3.63 9.35
CA VAL A 72 7.10 4.94 9.35
C VAL A 72 6.78 5.69 10.63
N ASP A 73 7.57 6.73 10.90
CA ASP A 73 7.24 7.64 11.98
C ASP A 73 6.03 8.47 11.59
N GLU A 74 5.10 8.63 12.52
CA GLU A 74 3.86 9.37 12.28
C GLU A 74 4.12 10.77 11.75
N GLU A 75 5.19 11.40 12.22
CA GLU A 75 5.54 12.76 11.84
C GLU A 75 5.89 12.90 10.36
N LEU A 76 6.24 11.81 9.70
CA LEU A 76 6.61 11.83 8.28
C LEU A 76 5.43 11.63 7.34
N VAL A 77 4.28 11.22 7.86
CA VAL A 77 3.14 10.84 7.01
C VAL A 77 2.63 11.99 6.17
N ASP A 78 2.48 13.18 6.77
CA ASP A 78 1.95 14.34 6.04
C ASP A 78 2.90 14.73 4.91
N GLN A 79 4.20 14.73 5.17
CA GLN A 79 5.19 15.04 4.14
C GLN A 79 5.18 14.00 3.02
N MET A 80 5.07 12.73 3.36
CA MET A 80 4.98 11.66 2.38
C MET A 80 3.72 11.79 1.54
N THR A 81 2.60 12.08 2.18
CA THR A 81 1.32 12.27 1.50
C THR A 81 1.39 13.44 0.54
N ASP A 82 1.94 14.56 0.97
CA ASP A 82 2.09 15.74 0.11
C ASP A 82 2.95 15.45 -1.11
N ARG A 83 4.02 14.69 -0.93
CA ARG A 83 4.89 14.30 -2.05
C ARG A 83 4.17 13.41 -3.05
N ILE A 84 3.38 12.46 -2.55
CA ILE A 84 2.57 11.58 -3.40
C ILE A 84 1.53 12.40 -4.17
N MET A 85 0.84 13.31 -3.50
CA MET A 85 -0.16 14.16 -4.14
C MET A 85 0.44 14.98 -5.27
N LYS A 86 1.65 15.44 -5.08
CA LYS A 86 2.36 16.23 -6.09
C LYS A 86 2.81 15.38 -7.27
N GLU A 87 3.42 14.22 -7.00
CA GLU A 87 3.93 13.33 -8.05
C GLU A 87 2.82 12.66 -8.83
N LEU A 88 1.70 12.40 -8.19
CA LEU A 88 0.57 11.70 -8.80
C LEU A 88 -0.59 12.65 -9.11
N GLU A 89 -0.28 13.90 -9.40
CA GLU A 89 -1.32 14.86 -9.76
C GLU A 89 -2.10 14.36 -10.97
N GLY A 90 -3.42 14.33 -10.84
CA GLY A 90 -4.29 13.82 -11.88
C GLY A 90 -4.44 12.31 -11.90
N GLU A 91 -3.70 11.62 -11.07
CA GLU A 91 -3.74 10.16 -10.99
C GLU A 91 -4.51 9.69 -9.77
N ARG A 92 -4.99 8.47 -9.84
CA ARG A 92 -5.77 7.86 -8.77
C ARG A 92 -4.85 7.20 -7.76
N PHE A 93 -5.06 7.49 -6.49
CA PHE A 93 -4.33 6.84 -5.42
C PHE A 93 -5.10 6.94 -4.10
N THR A 94 -4.71 6.11 -3.14
CA THR A 94 -5.24 6.18 -1.78
C THR A 94 -4.09 6.03 -0.80
N VAL A 95 -4.10 6.85 0.23
CA VAL A 95 -3.12 6.75 1.33
C VAL A 95 -3.89 6.47 2.61
N LEU A 96 -3.50 5.40 3.30
CA LEU A 96 -4.07 5.05 4.59
C LEU A 96 -2.97 5.07 5.64
N GLN A 97 -3.27 5.67 6.76
CA GLN A 97 -2.41 5.64 7.95
C GLN A 97 -3.10 4.77 8.99
N VAL A 98 -2.47 3.66 9.33
CA VAL A 98 -3.05 2.71 10.27
C VAL A 98 -2.24 2.77 11.57
N PRO A 99 -2.86 3.07 12.70
CA PRO A 99 -2.15 3.11 13.98
C PRO A 99 -1.56 1.75 14.31
N ILE A 100 -0.34 1.77 14.83
CA ILE A 100 0.31 0.57 15.34
C ILE A 100 0.32 0.67 16.84
N ARG A 101 -0.33 -0.27 17.49
CA ARG A 101 -0.38 -0.30 18.95
C ARG A 101 0.94 -0.80 19.53
N LYS A 102 1.56 -1.76 18.89
CA LYS A 102 2.81 -2.33 19.34
C LYS A 102 3.55 -2.93 18.16
N ILE A 103 4.85 -2.73 18.13
CA ILE A 103 5.72 -3.35 17.13
C ILE A 103 6.94 -3.90 17.84
N VAL A 104 7.29 -5.13 17.55
CA VAL A 104 8.47 -5.79 18.08
C VAL A 104 9.30 -6.26 16.91
N VAL A 105 10.54 -5.81 16.85
CA VAL A 105 11.48 -6.20 15.84
C VAL A 105 12.61 -6.95 16.52
N LYS A 106 12.85 -8.17 16.04
CA LYS A 106 13.99 -8.95 16.50
C LYS A 106 15.00 -8.98 15.38
N SER A 107 16.17 -8.42 15.62
CA SER A 107 17.27 -8.52 14.69
C SER A 107 17.67 -9.97 14.56
N GLY A 108 18.29 -10.33 13.47
CA GLY A 108 18.67 -11.71 13.21
C GLY A 108 19.29 -12.41 14.41
N ASN A 109 19.99 -13.44 14.19
CA ASN A 109 20.57 -14.26 15.24
C ASN A 109 22.07 -13.93 15.43
N LYS A 110 22.87 -14.89 15.82
CA LYS A 110 24.32 -14.74 15.96
C LYS A 110 24.74 -13.74 17.03
N GLY A 111 24.15 -13.87 18.18
CA GLY A 111 24.51 -13.07 19.31
C GLY A 111 23.78 -11.76 19.45
N ASN A 112 23.08 -11.39 18.44
CA ASN A 112 22.22 -10.23 18.59
C ASN A 112 20.96 -10.65 19.33
N LYS A 113 20.79 -10.08 20.50
CA LYS A 113 19.68 -10.43 21.39
C LYS A 113 18.64 -9.35 21.44
N ASP A 114 18.80 -8.34 20.66
CA ASP A 114 18.00 -7.16 20.81
C ASP A 114 16.63 -7.36 20.20
N LYS A 115 15.66 -6.96 20.95
CA LYS A 115 14.30 -6.75 20.49
C LYS A 115 14.07 -5.26 20.51
N THR A 116 13.67 -4.71 19.41
CA THR A 116 13.29 -3.32 19.37
C THR A 116 11.77 -3.25 19.45
N VAL A 117 11.29 -2.48 20.40
CA VAL A 117 9.86 -2.29 20.61
C VAL A 117 9.55 -0.82 20.46
N PHE A 118 8.59 -0.53 19.59
CA PHE A 118 8.11 0.83 19.35
C PHE A 118 6.66 0.95 19.78
N ASN A 119 6.26 2.15 20.08
CA ASN A 119 4.89 2.46 20.49
C ASN A 119 4.54 1.81 21.82
#